data_0a762f1676ed7eed55506c6fcf3c678b
#
_entry.id   0a762f1676ed7eed55506c6fcf3c678b
#
_cell.length_a   1.000
_cell.length_b   1.000
_cell.length_c   1.000
_cell.angle_alpha   90.00
_cell.angle_beta   90.00
_cell.angle_gamma   90.00
#
_symmetry.space_group_name_H-M   'P 1'
#
loop_
_entity.id
_entity.type
_entity.pdbx_description
1 polymer ?
#
loop_
_entity_poly.entity_id
_entity_poly.type
_entity_poly.pdbx_seq_one_letter_code
_entity_poly.pdbx_strand_id
1 'polypeptide(L)'
;MKNNFIELDSKQAWLRLIIIFTMSVIGTAGMWSVVIIMPNIQNEFGLDRAASTYPYVATMFGYGIGNVIIGRMLDKIGIRKPIIFALVLLVSSYLFSVLATNVFWLSIIQFFLGFSAAAFFGPMMADISKFFYKRKGLAVSLVASGQHLCGAIWPFLIKDFLIDGQWKSAHLFIAVVCSICIPILFFF
;
A
#
# COMPACT_ATOMS: atom_id res chain seq x y z
N MET A 1 -32.02 -14.00 0.29
CA MET A 1 -30.67 -13.51 0.02
C MET A 1 -30.36 -13.82 -1.44
N LYS A 2 -30.33 -12.81 -2.33
CA LYS A 2 -29.89 -13.01 -3.71
C LYS A 2 -28.39 -13.28 -3.68
N ASN A 3 -27.97 -14.51 -3.94
CA ASN A 3 -26.60 -14.85 -4.22
C ASN A 3 -26.23 -14.21 -5.56
N ASN A 4 -25.68 -13.00 -5.54
CA ASN A 4 -25.07 -12.40 -6.72
C ASN A 4 -23.74 -13.13 -6.99
N PHE A 5 -23.82 -14.31 -7.61
CA PHE A 5 -22.64 -14.94 -8.19
C PHE A 5 -22.16 -14.06 -9.34
N ILE A 6 -21.02 -13.43 -9.20
CA ILE A 6 -20.37 -12.73 -10.31
C ILE A 6 -19.97 -13.81 -11.33
N GLU A 7 -20.55 -13.75 -12.53
CA GLU A 7 -20.16 -14.64 -13.62
C GLU A 7 -18.68 -14.42 -13.97
N LEU A 8 -17.97 -15.52 -14.21
CA LEU A 8 -16.54 -15.46 -14.57
C LEU A 8 -16.37 -14.70 -15.90
N ASP A 9 -15.28 -13.91 -15.97
CA ASP A 9 -14.92 -13.08 -17.14
C ASP A 9 -16.01 -12.05 -17.54
N SER A 10 -16.99 -11.76 -16.67
CA SER A 10 -18.10 -10.83 -16.91
C SER A 10 -17.68 -9.36 -16.86
N LYS A 11 -18.58 -8.45 -17.29
CA LYS A 11 -18.37 -7.00 -17.13
C LYS A 11 -18.17 -6.60 -15.67
N GLN A 12 -18.84 -7.26 -14.73
CA GLN A 12 -18.70 -7.03 -13.30
C GLN A 12 -17.31 -7.47 -12.80
N ALA A 13 -16.76 -8.58 -13.31
CA ALA A 13 -15.41 -9.01 -13.01
C ALA A 13 -14.37 -7.97 -13.48
N TRP A 14 -14.56 -7.37 -14.67
CA TRP A 14 -13.71 -6.30 -15.16
C TRP A 14 -13.80 -5.02 -14.34
N LEU A 15 -15.01 -4.63 -13.91
CA LEU A 15 -15.17 -3.49 -13.01
C LEU A 15 -14.43 -3.72 -11.68
N ARG A 16 -14.60 -4.92 -11.11
CA ARG A 16 -13.88 -5.33 -9.89
C ARG A 16 -12.36 -5.29 -10.10
N LEU A 17 -11.87 -5.70 -11.26
CA LEU A 17 -10.45 -5.59 -11.59
C LEU A 17 -9.95 -4.14 -11.55
N ILE A 18 -10.69 -3.20 -12.14
CA ILE A 18 -10.32 -1.78 -12.12
C ILE A 18 -10.27 -1.25 -10.69
N ILE A 19 -11.26 -1.60 -9.87
CA ILE A 19 -11.31 -1.21 -8.46
C ILE A 19 -10.09 -1.76 -7.69
N ILE A 20 -9.84 -3.06 -7.81
CA ILE A 20 -8.72 -3.73 -7.13
C ILE A 20 -7.36 -3.20 -7.62
N PHE A 21 -7.22 -2.97 -8.93
CA PHE A 21 -6.03 -2.34 -9.51
C PHE A 21 -5.78 -0.95 -8.90
N THR A 22 -6.81 -0.11 -8.83
CA THR A 22 -6.70 1.24 -8.25
C THR A 22 -6.36 1.16 -6.75
N MET A 23 -6.99 0.22 -6.01
CA MET A 23 -6.64 -0.03 -4.60
C MET A 23 -5.18 -0.49 -4.44
N SER A 24 -4.67 -1.31 -5.36
CA SER A 24 -3.26 -1.73 -5.36
C SER A 24 -2.32 -0.52 -5.59
N VAL A 25 -2.63 0.36 -6.55
CA VAL A 25 -1.86 1.58 -6.81
C VAL A 25 -1.82 2.51 -5.59
N ILE A 26 -2.94 2.67 -4.90
CA ILE A 26 -3.04 3.58 -3.75
C ILE A 26 -2.45 2.93 -2.49
N GLY A 27 -2.84 1.71 -2.18
CA GLY A 27 -2.53 1.05 -0.91
C GLY A 27 -1.08 0.58 -0.78
N THR A 28 -0.36 0.37 -1.90
CA THR A 28 1.07 0.04 -1.87
C THR A 28 1.98 1.26 -1.71
N ALA A 29 1.42 2.47 -1.53
CA ALA A 29 2.19 3.69 -1.24
C ALA A 29 3.16 3.52 -0.06
N GLY A 30 2.77 2.74 0.97
CA GLY A 30 3.61 2.46 2.13
C GLY A 30 4.95 1.78 1.80
N MET A 31 5.05 1.12 0.66
CA MET A 31 6.29 0.51 0.20
C MET A 31 7.22 1.51 -0.50
N TRP A 32 6.66 2.44 -1.25
CA TRP A 32 7.44 3.34 -2.11
C TRP A 32 7.73 4.70 -1.50
N SER A 33 6.86 5.20 -0.60
CA SER A 33 6.99 6.53 -0.01
C SER A 33 8.33 6.75 0.67
N VAL A 34 8.87 5.75 1.38
CA VAL A 34 10.14 5.85 2.08
C VAL A 34 11.32 6.10 1.15
N VAL A 35 11.32 5.49 -0.04
CA VAL A 35 12.40 5.70 -1.04
C VAL A 35 12.39 7.14 -1.54
N ILE A 36 11.20 7.68 -1.74
CA ILE A 36 11.01 9.03 -2.25
C ILE A 36 11.49 10.08 -1.26
N ILE A 37 11.19 9.88 0.05
CA ILE A 37 11.56 10.83 1.11
C ILE A 37 12.97 10.63 1.65
N MET A 38 13.70 9.61 1.21
CA MET A 38 15.02 9.26 1.75
C MET A 38 16.03 10.43 1.76
N PRO A 39 16.15 11.26 0.71
CA PRO A 39 17.06 12.42 0.74
C PRO A 39 16.68 13.44 1.83
N ASN A 40 15.37 13.65 2.06
CA ASN A 40 14.89 14.58 3.08
C ASN A 40 15.16 14.06 4.49
N ILE A 41 14.98 12.75 4.73
CA ILE A 41 15.32 12.08 5.99
C ILE A 41 16.83 12.17 6.27
N GLN A 42 17.65 11.94 5.25
CA GLN A 42 19.10 12.03 5.36
C GLN A 42 19.52 13.42 5.83
N ASN A 43 18.96 14.46 5.25
CA ASN A 43 19.25 15.85 5.59
C ASN A 43 18.73 16.23 6.98
N GLU A 44 17.48 15.88 7.31
CA GLU A 44 16.84 16.27 8.58
C GLU A 44 17.52 15.62 9.80
N PHE A 45 17.89 14.33 9.68
CA PHE A 45 18.50 13.60 10.80
C PHE A 45 20.03 13.58 10.76
N GLY A 46 20.67 14.25 9.79
CA GLY A 46 22.13 14.30 9.66
C GLY A 46 22.77 12.93 9.45
N LEU A 47 22.13 12.05 8.68
CA LEU A 47 22.54 10.67 8.51
C LEU A 47 23.51 10.51 7.35
N ASP A 48 24.37 9.50 7.43
CA ASP A 48 25.08 9.01 6.27
C ASP A 48 24.14 8.23 5.32
N ARG A 49 24.62 7.91 4.13
CA ARG A 49 23.85 7.22 3.11
C ARG A 49 23.39 5.82 3.55
N ALA A 50 24.20 5.12 4.34
CA ALA A 50 23.88 3.78 4.82
C ALA A 50 22.75 3.84 5.86
N ALA A 51 22.87 4.72 6.86
CA ALA A 51 21.85 4.86 7.91
C ALA A 51 20.51 5.37 7.37
N SER A 52 20.52 6.19 6.31
CA SER A 52 19.26 6.65 5.67
C SER A 52 18.45 5.55 5.01
N THR A 53 19.04 4.35 4.79
CA THR A 53 18.35 3.19 4.22
C THR A 53 17.63 2.34 5.27
N TYR A 54 17.87 2.48 6.56
CA TYR A 54 17.26 1.67 7.61
C TYR A 54 15.73 1.67 7.57
N PRO A 55 15.04 2.81 7.37
CA PRO A 55 13.59 2.82 7.24
C PRO A 55 13.10 1.98 6.05
N TYR A 56 13.81 2.01 4.91
CA TYR A 56 13.48 1.19 3.75
C TYR A 56 13.65 -0.31 4.03
N VAL A 57 14.75 -0.70 4.66
CA VAL A 57 14.98 -2.09 5.06
C VAL A 57 13.86 -2.58 5.99
N ALA A 58 13.48 -1.77 6.98
CA ALA A 58 12.37 -2.07 7.88
C ALA A 58 11.05 -2.23 7.11
N THR A 59 10.77 -1.36 6.11
CA THR A 59 9.60 -1.49 5.23
C THR A 59 9.59 -2.82 4.50
N MET A 60 10.71 -3.26 3.94
CA MET A 60 10.81 -4.52 3.22
C MET A 60 10.58 -5.73 4.14
N PHE A 61 11.13 -5.72 5.35
CA PHE A 61 10.85 -6.74 6.35
C PHE A 61 9.38 -6.78 6.73
N GLY A 62 8.79 -5.61 7.01
CA GLY A 62 7.36 -5.49 7.29
C GLY A 62 6.50 -6.04 6.16
N TYR A 63 6.84 -5.69 4.92
CA TYR A 63 6.14 -6.15 3.72
C TYR A 63 6.24 -7.67 3.55
N GLY A 64 7.42 -8.26 3.74
CA GLY A 64 7.61 -9.71 3.67
C GLY A 64 6.78 -10.46 4.72
N ILE A 65 6.86 -10.04 5.98
CA ILE A 65 6.09 -10.62 7.09
C ILE A 65 4.58 -10.39 6.89
N GLY A 66 4.20 -9.19 6.45
CA GLY A 66 2.82 -8.82 6.14
C GLY A 66 2.19 -9.73 5.09
N ASN A 67 2.90 -10.05 4.00
CA ASN A 67 2.40 -10.97 2.98
C ASN A 67 2.05 -12.35 3.56
N VAL A 68 2.87 -12.87 4.48
CA VAL A 68 2.61 -14.19 5.10
C VAL A 68 1.43 -14.11 6.08
N ILE A 69 1.41 -13.09 6.95
CA ILE A 69 0.38 -12.99 8.00
C ILE A 69 -0.96 -12.61 7.41
N ILE A 70 -1.00 -11.57 6.58
CA ILE A 70 -2.24 -11.10 5.95
C ILE A 70 -2.78 -12.14 4.96
N GLY A 71 -1.90 -12.85 4.23
CA GLY A 71 -2.31 -13.98 3.40
C GLY A 71 -3.03 -15.06 4.20
N ARG A 72 -2.49 -15.47 5.35
CA ARG A 72 -3.16 -16.43 6.24
C ARG A 72 -4.47 -15.89 6.83
N MET A 73 -4.56 -14.59 7.12
CA MET A 73 -5.80 -13.96 7.56
C MET A 73 -6.85 -14.00 6.44
N LEU A 74 -6.45 -13.73 5.19
CA LEU A 74 -7.31 -13.83 4.03
C LEU A 74 -7.96 -15.22 3.91
N ASP A 75 -7.15 -16.27 4.05
CA ASP A 75 -7.63 -17.65 3.94
C ASP A 75 -8.60 -18.04 5.06
N LYS A 76 -8.41 -17.52 6.29
CA LYS A 76 -9.24 -17.86 7.46
C LYS A 76 -10.51 -17.03 7.60
N ILE A 77 -10.45 -15.73 7.36
CA ILE A 77 -11.54 -14.78 7.69
C ILE A 77 -12.03 -13.97 6.50
N GLY A 78 -11.57 -14.31 5.28
CA GLY A 78 -11.93 -13.62 4.04
C GLY A 78 -11.24 -12.27 3.89
N ILE A 79 -11.45 -11.61 2.74
CA ILE A 79 -10.71 -10.42 2.34
C ILE A 79 -11.07 -9.15 3.13
N ARG A 80 -12.33 -9.01 3.57
CA ARG A 80 -12.83 -7.75 4.13
C ARG A 80 -12.08 -7.31 5.38
N LYS A 81 -11.95 -8.20 6.37
CA LYS A 81 -11.32 -7.87 7.66
C LYS A 81 -9.84 -7.53 7.53
N PRO A 82 -9.03 -8.32 6.78
CA PRO A 82 -7.61 -7.98 6.57
C PRO A 82 -7.39 -6.64 5.88
N ILE A 83 -8.23 -6.28 4.89
CA ILE A 83 -8.12 -4.99 4.19
C ILE A 83 -8.44 -3.82 5.11
N ILE A 84 -9.51 -3.91 5.91
CA ILE A 84 -9.86 -2.85 6.88
C ILE A 84 -8.75 -2.71 7.92
N PHE A 85 -8.25 -3.82 8.47
CA PHE A 85 -7.12 -3.81 9.40
C PHE A 85 -5.89 -3.15 8.81
N ALA A 86 -5.52 -3.54 7.58
CA ALA A 86 -4.37 -2.97 6.89
C ALA A 86 -4.55 -1.49 6.57
N LEU A 87 -5.75 -1.05 6.20
CA LEU A 87 -6.04 0.36 5.96
C LEU A 87 -5.86 1.18 7.24
N VAL A 88 -6.43 0.74 8.36
CA VAL A 88 -6.28 1.43 9.65
C VAL A 88 -4.81 1.50 10.05
N LEU A 89 -4.08 0.40 9.89
CA LEU A 89 -2.64 0.35 10.18
C LEU A 89 -1.83 1.27 9.26
N LEU A 90 -2.16 1.31 7.96
CA LEU A 90 -1.50 2.16 6.97
C LEU A 90 -1.66 3.64 7.32
N VAL A 91 -2.91 4.07 7.53
CA VAL A 91 -3.22 5.47 7.85
C VAL A 91 -2.60 5.88 9.18
N SER A 92 -2.76 5.07 10.23
CA SER A 92 -2.15 5.37 11.53
C SER A 92 -0.63 5.44 11.47
N SER A 93 0.01 4.54 10.72
CA SER A 93 1.47 4.56 10.55
C SER A 93 1.95 5.83 9.82
N TYR A 94 1.23 6.29 8.80
CA TYR A 94 1.53 7.58 8.17
C TYR A 94 1.38 8.75 9.13
N LEU A 95 0.33 8.78 9.94
CA LEU A 95 0.11 9.83 10.94
C LEU A 95 1.22 9.82 12.01
N PHE A 96 1.59 8.65 12.51
CA PHE A 96 2.68 8.52 13.47
C PHE A 96 4.05 8.86 12.89
N SER A 97 4.27 8.66 11.58
CA SER A 97 5.55 9.00 10.95
C SER A 97 5.87 10.49 11.03
N VAL A 98 4.86 11.35 11.08
CA VAL A 98 5.01 12.81 11.25
C VAL A 98 5.62 13.16 12.61
N LEU A 99 5.39 12.33 13.62
CA LEU A 99 5.90 12.50 14.98
C LEU A 99 7.29 11.90 15.17
N ALA A 100 7.87 11.27 14.14
CA ALA A 100 9.17 10.66 14.24
C ALA A 100 10.26 11.74 14.44
N THR A 101 11.05 11.59 15.51
CA THR A 101 12.12 12.51 15.91
C THR A 101 13.50 11.99 15.54
N ASN A 102 13.63 10.72 15.16
CA ASN A 102 14.86 10.08 14.76
C ASN A 102 14.61 8.90 13.81
N VAL A 103 15.68 8.42 13.18
CA VAL A 103 15.61 7.33 12.20
C VAL A 103 15.16 5.99 12.80
N PHE A 104 15.44 5.73 14.07
CA PHE A 104 15.05 4.48 14.73
C PHE A 104 13.53 4.38 14.86
N TRP A 105 12.88 5.41 15.40
CA TRP A 105 11.42 5.47 15.48
C TRP A 105 10.76 5.46 14.11
N LEU A 106 11.33 6.20 13.15
CA LEU A 106 10.85 6.17 11.78
C LEU A 106 10.94 4.77 11.18
N SER A 107 12.01 4.02 11.44
CA SER A 107 12.17 2.64 10.96
C SER A 107 11.12 1.69 11.52
N ILE A 108 10.78 1.83 12.81
CA ILE A 108 9.69 1.03 13.42
C ILE A 108 8.35 1.34 12.73
N ILE A 109 8.05 2.59 12.49
CA ILE A 109 6.81 3.01 11.83
C ILE A 109 6.78 2.52 10.39
N GLN A 110 7.90 2.61 9.70
CA GLN A 110 8.05 2.14 8.32
C GLN A 110 7.89 0.62 8.19
N PHE A 111 8.27 -0.16 9.21
CA PHE A 111 7.94 -1.59 9.26
C PHE A 111 6.42 -1.82 9.19
N PHE A 112 5.63 -1.06 9.94
CA PHE A 112 4.16 -1.18 9.92
C PHE A 112 3.55 -0.66 8.61
N LEU A 113 4.15 0.36 7.99
CA LEU A 113 3.77 0.80 6.65
C LEU A 113 3.98 -0.30 5.61
N GLY A 114 5.13 -0.97 5.63
CA GLY A 114 5.40 -2.11 4.77
C GLY A 114 4.44 -3.28 5.03
N PHE A 115 4.23 -3.62 6.29
CA PHE A 115 3.32 -4.68 6.71
C PHE A 115 1.89 -4.44 6.18
N SER A 116 1.37 -3.22 6.33
CA SER A 116 0.03 -2.86 5.87
C SER A 116 -0.07 -2.85 4.34
N ALA A 117 0.96 -2.37 3.64
CA ALA A 117 1.00 -2.33 2.18
C ALA A 117 0.90 -3.73 1.54
N ALA A 118 1.35 -4.78 2.24
CA ALA A 118 1.24 -6.16 1.79
C ALA A 118 -0.20 -6.62 1.52
N ALA A 119 -1.19 -6.06 2.22
CA ALA A 119 -2.61 -6.37 2.00
C ALA A 119 -3.11 -5.95 0.62
N PHE A 120 -2.51 -4.94 0.02
CA PHE A 120 -2.91 -4.36 -1.26
C PHE A 120 -2.17 -4.97 -2.46
N PHE A 121 -1.41 -6.05 -2.25
CA PHE A 121 -0.71 -6.77 -3.31
C PHE A 121 -1.14 -8.24 -3.39
N GLY A 122 -0.56 -9.12 -2.59
CA GLY A 122 -0.82 -10.57 -2.64
C GLY A 122 -2.30 -10.93 -2.48
N PRO A 123 -2.98 -10.45 -1.42
CA PRO A 123 -4.41 -10.65 -1.22
C PRO A 123 -5.29 -10.15 -2.37
N MET A 124 -4.95 -9.02 -2.99
CA MET A 124 -5.67 -8.47 -4.13
C MET A 124 -5.54 -9.34 -5.37
N MET A 125 -4.33 -9.87 -5.65
CA MET A 125 -4.10 -10.83 -6.73
C MET A 125 -4.86 -12.13 -6.49
N ALA A 126 -4.86 -12.64 -5.26
CA ALA A 126 -5.59 -13.85 -4.89
C ALA A 126 -7.11 -13.66 -5.05
N ASP A 127 -7.64 -12.51 -4.66
CA ASP A 127 -9.08 -12.24 -4.79
C ASP A 127 -9.50 -12.15 -6.26
N ILE A 128 -8.83 -11.32 -7.07
CA ILE A 128 -9.20 -11.14 -8.47
C ILE A 128 -9.09 -12.45 -9.27
N SER A 129 -8.17 -13.32 -8.92
CA SER A 129 -7.96 -14.61 -9.58
C SER A 129 -9.21 -15.51 -9.54
N LYS A 130 -10.15 -15.28 -8.62
CA LYS A 130 -11.38 -16.05 -8.44
C LYS A 130 -12.47 -15.64 -9.43
N PHE A 131 -12.36 -14.47 -10.05
CA PHE A 131 -13.37 -13.90 -10.95
C PHE A 131 -13.04 -14.06 -12.43
N PHE A 132 -11.85 -14.60 -12.75
CA PHE A 132 -11.41 -14.82 -14.12
C PHE A 132 -11.00 -16.28 -14.34
N TYR A 133 -11.47 -16.85 -15.47
CA TYR A 133 -11.07 -18.17 -15.93
C TYR A 133 -10.20 -18.07 -17.19
N LYS A 134 -10.75 -17.53 -18.29
CA LYS A 134 -10.05 -17.43 -19.58
C LYS A 134 -8.88 -16.43 -19.55
N ARG A 135 -9.03 -15.33 -18.81
CA ARG A 135 -8.06 -14.22 -18.74
C ARG A 135 -7.44 -14.05 -17.36
N LYS A 136 -7.36 -15.13 -16.58
CA LYS A 136 -6.86 -15.11 -15.20
C LYS A 136 -5.44 -14.54 -15.09
N GLY A 137 -4.52 -14.97 -15.97
CA GLY A 137 -3.14 -14.47 -15.98
C GLY A 137 -3.08 -12.96 -16.25
N LEU A 138 -3.86 -12.46 -17.21
CA LEU A 138 -3.94 -11.03 -17.52
C LEU A 138 -4.50 -10.22 -16.32
N ALA A 139 -5.55 -10.72 -15.70
CA ALA A 139 -6.17 -10.02 -14.56
C ALA A 139 -5.20 -9.91 -13.37
N VAL A 140 -4.51 -11.00 -13.02
CA VAL A 140 -3.53 -11.03 -11.94
C VAL A 140 -2.32 -10.13 -12.24
N SER A 141 -1.78 -10.16 -13.47
CA SER A 141 -0.64 -9.34 -13.85
C SER A 141 -0.97 -7.85 -13.90
N LEU A 142 -2.20 -7.47 -14.29
CA LEU A 142 -2.66 -6.09 -14.20
C LEU A 142 -2.69 -5.59 -12.75
N VAL A 143 -3.24 -6.37 -11.81
CA VAL A 143 -3.22 -5.99 -10.38
C VAL A 143 -1.79 -5.91 -9.86
N ALA A 144 -0.92 -6.85 -10.23
CA ALA A 144 0.48 -6.82 -9.85
C ALA A 144 1.21 -5.58 -10.37
N SER A 145 0.91 -5.14 -11.60
CA SER A 145 1.50 -3.93 -12.17
C SER A 145 1.10 -2.65 -11.42
N GLY A 146 -0.04 -2.66 -10.71
CA GLY A 146 -0.48 -1.54 -9.88
C GLY A 146 0.53 -1.13 -8.82
N GLN A 147 1.22 -2.09 -8.19
CA GLN A 147 2.29 -1.81 -7.23
C GLN A 147 3.46 -1.04 -7.86
N HIS A 148 3.85 -1.38 -9.08
CA HIS A 148 4.93 -0.71 -9.79
C HIS A 148 4.50 0.68 -10.28
N LEU A 149 3.25 0.79 -10.74
CA LEU A 149 2.65 2.07 -11.13
C LEU A 149 2.53 3.02 -9.92
N CYS A 150 2.29 2.51 -8.72
CA CYS A 150 2.39 3.25 -7.47
C CYS A 150 3.72 3.99 -7.34
N GLY A 151 4.84 3.28 -7.59
CA GLY A 151 6.18 3.85 -7.56
C GLY A 151 6.44 4.96 -8.59
N ALA A 152 5.66 5.01 -9.67
CA ALA A 152 5.74 6.07 -10.68
C ALA A 152 4.80 7.26 -10.36
N ILE A 153 3.60 6.99 -9.87
CA ILE A 153 2.58 8.01 -9.63
C ILE A 153 2.87 8.84 -8.37
N TRP A 154 3.21 8.19 -7.26
CA TRP A 154 3.38 8.88 -5.98
C TRP A 154 4.51 9.92 -5.98
N PRO A 155 5.70 9.66 -6.56
CA PRO A 155 6.73 10.71 -6.67
C PRO A 155 6.22 11.96 -7.37
N PHE A 156 5.42 11.78 -8.43
CA PHE A 156 4.84 12.91 -9.17
C PHE A 156 3.83 13.70 -8.34
N LEU A 157 3.01 13.03 -7.54
CA LEU A 157 1.99 13.67 -6.70
C LEU A 157 2.56 14.42 -5.49
N ILE A 158 3.68 13.94 -4.93
CA ILE A 158 4.24 14.49 -3.69
C ILE A 158 5.52 15.33 -3.89
N LYS A 159 5.99 15.48 -5.14
CA LYS A 159 7.25 16.18 -5.45
C LYS A 159 7.34 17.59 -4.84
N ASP A 160 6.24 18.35 -4.86
CA ASP A 160 6.23 19.73 -4.40
C ASP A 160 6.48 19.84 -2.89
N PHE A 161 5.98 18.89 -2.10
CA PHE A 161 6.27 18.81 -0.66
C PHE A 161 7.75 18.49 -0.39
N LEU A 162 8.42 17.80 -1.31
CA LEU A 162 9.81 17.35 -1.11
C LEU A 162 10.83 18.43 -1.45
N ILE A 163 10.51 19.37 -2.35
CA ILE A 163 11.36 20.50 -2.71
C ILE A 163 11.64 21.35 -1.47
N ASP A 164 10.62 21.56 -0.64
CA ASP A 164 10.72 22.36 0.59
C ASP A 164 11.20 21.55 1.81
N GLY A 165 11.60 20.28 1.62
CA GLY A 165 12.00 19.40 2.71
C GLY A 165 10.83 18.88 3.57
N GLN A 166 9.59 19.13 3.18
CA GLN A 166 8.39 18.85 3.97
C GLN A 166 7.87 17.40 3.78
N TRP A 167 8.74 16.40 3.94
CA TRP A 167 8.35 15.00 3.78
C TRP A 167 7.23 14.56 4.74
N LYS A 168 7.11 15.19 5.91
CA LYS A 168 6.01 14.96 6.87
C LYS A 168 4.66 15.35 6.28
N SER A 169 4.60 16.48 5.56
CA SER A 169 3.40 16.92 4.84
C SER A 169 3.05 15.98 3.70
N ALA A 170 4.06 15.43 2.99
CA ALA A 170 3.85 14.38 1.99
C ALA A 170 3.20 13.13 2.60
N HIS A 171 3.66 12.68 3.77
CA HIS A 171 3.05 11.54 4.48
C HIS A 171 1.60 11.82 4.93
N LEU A 172 1.32 13.03 5.40
CA LEU A 172 -0.07 13.44 5.72
C LEU A 172 -0.95 13.41 4.48
N PHE A 173 -0.47 13.93 3.36
CA PHE A 173 -1.20 13.89 2.09
C PHE A 173 -1.52 12.45 1.67
N ILE A 174 -0.54 11.54 1.73
CA ILE A 174 -0.75 10.13 1.43
C ILE A 174 -1.78 9.50 2.39
N ALA A 175 -1.69 9.81 3.69
CA ALA A 175 -2.66 9.32 4.68
C ALA A 175 -4.09 9.75 4.34
N VAL A 176 -4.30 11.02 3.96
CA VAL A 176 -5.61 11.55 3.57
C VAL A 176 -6.13 10.85 2.32
N VAL A 177 -5.31 10.72 1.28
CA VAL A 177 -5.70 10.04 0.04
C VAL A 177 -6.07 8.58 0.30
N CYS A 178 -5.25 7.84 1.07
CA CYS A 178 -5.54 6.45 1.42
C CYS A 178 -6.82 6.33 2.26
N SER A 179 -7.05 7.21 3.22
CA SER A 179 -8.22 7.17 4.11
C SER A 179 -9.53 7.46 3.41
N ILE A 180 -9.51 8.21 2.31
CA ILE A 180 -10.71 8.55 1.52
C ILE A 180 -10.90 7.55 0.38
N CYS A 181 -9.87 7.35 -0.45
CA CYS A 181 -10.03 6.60 -1.69
C CYS A 181 -10.21 5.09 -1.44
N ILE A 182 -9.46 4.50 -0.50
CA ILE A 182 -9.54 3.05 -0.28
C ILE A 182 -10.92 2.62 0.25
N PRO A 183 -11.53 3.27 1.26
CA PRO A 183 -12.89 2.93 1.68
C PRO A 183 -13.92 3.08 0.57
N ILE A 184 -13.87 4.18 -0.19
CA ILE A 184 -14.79 4.41 -1.31
C ILE A 184 -14.71 3.24 -2.30
N LEU A 185 -13.50 2.89 -2.73
CA LEU A 185 -13.28 1.79 -3.67
C LEU A 185 -13.66 0.42 -3.10
N PHE A 186 -13.49 0.24 -1.79
CA PHE A 186 -13.74 -1.04 -1.13
C PHE A 186 -15.22 -1.34 -0.93
N PHE A 187 -16.03 -0.32 -0.70
CA PHE A 187 -17.49 -0.46 -0.49
C PHE A 187 -18.31 -0.33 -1.78
N PHE A 188 -17.69 0.08 -2.88
CA PHE A 188 -18.32 0.14 -4.19
C PHE A 188 -18.27 -1.23 -4.89
#